data_4f9afad4d0df6f2b4db3ab65eb8e15f8
#
_entry.id   4f9afad4d0df6f2b4db3ab65eb8e15f8
#
_cell.length_a   1.000
_cell.length_b   1.000
_cell.length_c   1.000
_cell.angle_alpha   90.00
_cell.angle_beta   90.00
_cell.angle_gamma   90.00
#
_symmetry.space_group_name_H-M   'P 1'
#
loop_
_entity.id
_entity.type
_entity.pdbx_description
1 polymer ?
#
loop_
_entity_poly.entity_id
_entity_poly.type
_entity_poly.pdbx_seq_one_letter_code
_entity_poly.pdbx_strand_id
1 'polypeptide(L)'
;MDDLGVIGKMAGVAIHDGWKPYRHYDVDHALCNAHHLRELIAVGVGWDQGWANDLADLLREAKRSVEAARTAGLDHLDAATLHSIRVRYGQLVAKGFAANPEPDVGKRSGYEKKAFSLLKRLDQHRADVLRFTTNFAVPFDNNQAERDIRMVKLQQKISGSWRTLAGARHFCAIRSYVSTMRKHDVDVLAGLRLLFEGQVWLPAGA
;
A
#
# COMPACT_ATOMS: atom_id res chain seq x y z
N MET A 1 -4.10 -3.03 18.23
CA MET A 1 -3.87 -1.79 17.45
C MET A 1 -4.33 -0.57 18.24
N ASP A 2 -5.46 -0.65 18.90
CA ASP A 2 -6.06 0.46 19.63
C ASP A 2 -5.22 0.91 20.84
N ASP A 3 -4.57 -0.02 21.52
CA ASP A 3 -3.70 0.24 22.67
C ASP A 3 -2.51 1.18 22.37
N LEU A 4 -2.08 1.28 21.11
CA LEU A 4 -1.01 2.19 20.70
C LEU A 4 -1.52 3.60 20.36
N GLY A 5 -2.83 3.78 20.16
CA GLY A 5 -3.48 5.06 19.91
C GLY A 5 -3.00 5.83 18.66
N VAL A 6 -2.24 5.18 17.77
CA VAL A 6 -1.60 5.84 16.61
C VAL A 6 -2.62 6.08 15.50
N ILE A 7 -3.35 5.02 15.09
CA ILE A 7 -4.26 5.12 13.94
C ILE A 7 -5.49 5.95 14.27
N GLY A 8 -6.02 5.86 15.49
CA GLY A 8 -7.15 6.66 15.94
C GLY A 8 -6.89 8.17 16.02
N LYS A 9 -5.63 8.60 15.97
CA LYS A 9 -5.20 10.02 15.94
C LYS A 9 -4.71 10.45 14.56
N MET A 10 -4.74 9.56 13.59
CA MET A 10 -4.26 9.82 12.24
C MET A 10 -5.26 10.72 11.51
N ALA A 11 -4.76 11.80 10.91
CA ALA A 11 -5.49 12.59 9.94
C ALA A 11 -5.00 12.24 8.53
N GLY A 12 -5.92 12.25 7.54
CA GLY A 12 -5.59 12.02 6.14
C GLY A 12 -5.90 10.60 5.66
N VAL A 13 -5.03 10.02 4.84
CA VAL A 13 -5.30 8.75 4.13
C VAL A 13 -4.47 7.62 4.70
N ALA A 14 -5.12 6.56 5.20
CA ALA A 14 -4.48 5.32 5.62
C ALA A 14 -4.27 4.39 4.42
N ILE A 15 -3.01 4.07 4.10
CA ILE A 15 -2.68 3.14 3.01
C ILE A 15 -2.37 1.77 3.61
N HIS A 16 -3.11 0.73 3.18
CA HIS A 16 -2.98 -0.61 3.74
C HIS A 16 -3.27 -1.72 2.71
N ASP A 17 -3.02 -2.97 3.09
CA ASP A 17 -3.20 -4.17 2.26
C ASP A 17 -4.66 -4.66 2.14
N GLY A 18 -5.60 -3.97 2.77
CA GLY A 18 -7.02 -4.36 2.81
C GLY A 18 -7.39 -5.21 4.03
N TRP A 19 -6.50 -5.36 5.02
CA TRP A 19 -6.83 -6.06 6.26
C TRP A 19 -8.00 -5.38 6.99
N LYS A 20 -9.05 -6.15 7.29
CA LYS A 20 -10.35 -5.64 7.78
C LYS A 20 -10.27 -4.70 8.98
N PRO A 21 -9.42 -4.93 10.01
CA PRO A 21 -9.31 -4.04 11.16
C PRO A 21 -9.00 -2.58 10.84
N TYR A 22 -8.34 -2.28 9.72
CA TYR A 22 -8.12 -0.88 9.32
C TYR A 22 -9.43 -0.13 9.03
N ARG A 23 -10.48 -0.86 8.61
CA ARG A 23 -11.79 -0.28 8.26
C ARG A 23 -12.61 0.23 9.46
N HIS A 24 -12.17 -0.03 10.70
CA HIS A 24 -12.81 0.50 11.90
C HIS A 24 -12.45 1.97 12.18
N TYR A 25 -11.40 2.46 11.55
CA TYR A 25 -10.94 3.83 11.76
C TYR A 25 -11.64 4.77 10.79
N ASP A 26 -12.14 5.90 11.33
CA ASP A 26 -12.79 6.96 10.55
C ASP A 26 -11.74 7.86 9.90
N VAL A 27 -11.10 7.32 8.88
CA VAL A 27 -10.10 8.00 8.06
C VAL A 27 -10.32 7.62 6.59
N ASP A 28 -9.82 8.42 5.68
CA ASP A 28 -9.78 8.01 4.27
C ASP A 28 -8.88 6.80 4.09
N HIS A 29 -9.28 5.88 3.23
CA HIS A 29 -8.52 4.66 2.94
C HIS A 29 -7.96 4.67 1.52
N ALA A 30 -6.76 4.13 1.36
CA ALA A 30 -6.22 3.73 0.06
C ALA A 30 -5.68 2.29 0.16
N LEU A 31 -5.85 1.53 -0.91
CA LEU A 31 -5.36 0.16 -0.95
C LEU A 31 -4.01 0.08 -1.68
N CYS A 32 -3.10 -0.72 -1.12
CA CYS A 32 -1.77 -0.95 -1.68
C CYS A 32 -1.86 -1.73 -3.00
N ASN A 33 -1.66 -1.05 -4.12
CA ASN A 33 -1.75 -1.66 -5.45
C ASN A 33 -0.63 -2.67 -5.74
N ALA A 34 0.48 -2.66 -5.02
CA ALA A 34 1.49 -3.72 -5.14
C ALA A 34 0.94 -5.10 -4.73
N HIS A 35 0.01 -5.16 -3.76
CA HIS A 35 -0.70 -6.39 -3.40
C HIS A 35 -1.67 -6.81 -4.50
N HIS A 36 -2.47 -5.87 -5.03
CA HIS A 36 -3.39 -6.14 -6.13
C HIS A 36 -2.65 -6.64 -7.38
N LEU A 37 -1.52 -6.01 -7.75
CA LEU A 37 -0.73 -6.46 -8.89
C LEU A 37 -0.22 -7.90 -8.73
N ARG A 38 0.26 -8.28 -7.54
CA ARG A 38 0.72 -9.65 -7.26
C ARG A 38 -0.43 -10.67 -7.41
N GLU A 39 -1.60 -10.34 -6.88
CA GLU A 39 -2.78 -11.21 -6.97
C GLU A 39 -3.33 -11.29 -8.40
N LEU A 40 -3.40 -10.15 -9.12
CA LEU A 40 -3.83 -10.10 -10.52
C LEU A 40 -2.89 -10.91 -11.43
N ILE A 41 -1.57 -10.78 -11.25
CA ILE A 41 -0.59 -11.56 -12.00
C ILE A 41 -0.76 -13.06 -11.68
N ALA A 42 -0.97 -13.44 -10.43
CA ALA A 42 -1.19 -14.84 -10.06
C ALA A 42 -2.46 -15.41 -10.72
N VAL A 43 -3.52 -14.61 -10.81
CA VAL A 43 -4.77 -14.99 -11.50
C VAL A 43 -4.57 -15.03 -13.02
N GLY A 44 -3.94 -14.01 -13.60
CA GLY A 44 -3.75 -13.89 -15.04
C GLY A 44 -2.83 -14.93 -15.62
N VAL A 45 -1.66 -15.12 -15.02
CA VAL A 45 -0.63 -16.06 -15.50
C VAL A 45 -0.89 -17.49 -15.01
N GLY A 46 -1.26 -17.64 -13.74
CA GLY A 46 -1.45 -18.96 -13.15
C GLY A 46 -2.70 -19.70 -13.62
N TRP A 47 -3.72 -18.97 -14.10
CA TRP A 47 -5.03 -19.54 -14.47
C TRP A 47 -5.57 -19.03 -15.81
N ASP A 48 -4.71 -18.45 -16.64
CA ASP A 48 -5.00 -17.94 -17.99
C ASP A 48 -6.22 -16.99 -18.06
N GLN A 49 -6.26 -16.06 -17.12
CA GLN A 49 -7.36 -15.11 -16.98
C GLN A 49 -6.97 -13.73 -17.55
N GLY A 50 -7.20 -13.53 -18.85
CA GLY A 50 -6.80 -12.32 -19.59
C GLY A 50 -7.27 -11.00 -18.94
N TRP A 51 -8.48 -10.95 -18.36
CA TRP A 51 -8.99 -9.76 -17.67
C TRP A 51 -8.08 -9.30 -16.53
N ALA A 52 -7.43 -10.25 -15.84
CA ALA A 52 -6.56 -9.91 -14.70
C ALA A 52 -5.25 -9.30 -15.18
N ASN A 53 -4.68 -9.77 -16.28
CA ASN A 53 -3.53 -9.17 -16.93
C ASN A 53 -3.86 -7.76 -17.43
N ASP A 54 -4.99 -7.60 -18.13
CA ASP A 54 -5.46 -6.30 -18.64
C ASP A 54 -5.66 -5.28 -17.50
N LEU A 55 -6.21 -5.71 -16.35
CA LEU A 55 -6.42 -4.85 -15.20
C LEU A 55 -5.10 -4.49 -14.49
N ALA A 56 -4.15 -5.44 -14.40
CA ALA A 56 -2.82 -5.16 -13.89
C ALA A 56 -2.09 -4.12 -14.77
N ASP A 57 -2.24 -4.22 -16.07
CA ASP A 57 -1.64 -3.27 -17.02
C ASP A 57 -2.30 -1.89 -16.95
N LEU A 58 -3.63 -1.84 -16.81
CA LEU A 58 -4.33 -0.58 -16.57
C LEU A 58 -3.85 0.13 -15.29
N LEU A 59 -3.65 -0.60 -14.19
CA LEU A 59 -3.13 -0.01 -12.95
C LEU A 59 -1.70 0.52 -13.12
N ARG A 60 -0.85 -0.18 -13.87
CA ARG A 60 0.50 0.29 -14.19
C ARG A 60 0.49 1.51 -15.11
N GLU A 61 -0.40 1.53 -16.11
CA GLU A 61 -0.62 2.67 -16.99
C GLU A 61 -1.07 3.91 -16.19
N ALA A 62 -2.07 3.75 -15.33
CA ALA A 62 -2.54 4.83 -14.46
C ALA A 62 -1.43 5.37 -13.54
N LYS A 63 -0.58 4.49 -12.98
CA LYS A 63 0.59 4.89 -12.21
C LYS A 63 1.54 5.76 -13.05
N ARG A 64 1.88 5.32 -14.27
CA ARG A 64 2.76 6.11 -15.17
C ARG A 64 2.16 7.46 -15.53
N SER A 65 0.84 7.53 -15.76
CA SER A 65 0.14 8.79 -16.04
C SER A 65 0.26 9.77 -14.87
N VAL A 66 0.08 9.30 -13.63
CA VAL A 66 0.26 10.11 -12.42
C VAL A 66 1.72 10.57 -12.27
N GLU A 67 2.69 9.69 -12.48
CA GLU A 67 4.11 10.02 -12.39
C GLU A 67 4.52 11.06 -13.45
N ALA A 68 4.02 10.92 -14.68
CA ALA A 68 4.24 11.90 -15.75
C ALA A 68 3.62 13.26 -15.43
N ALA A 69 2.39 13.29 -14.92
CA ALA A 69 1.72 14.53 -14.50
C ALA A 69 2.48 15.22 -13.38
N ARG A 70 2.96 14.49 -12.36
CA ARG A 70 3.81 15.03 -11.28
C ARG A 70 5.11 15.62 -11.82
N THR A 71 5.77 14.95 -12.75
CA THR A 71 7.01 15.42 -13.37
C THR A 71 6.77 16.71 -14.17
N ALA A 72 5.57 16.85 -14.75
CA ALA A 72 5.12 18.07 -15.42
C ALA A 72 4.65 19.19 -14.46
N GLY A 73 4.73 18.99 -13.13
CA GLY A 73 4.31 19.97 -12.13
C GLY A 73 2.79 20.07 -11.94
N LEU A 74 2.03 19.07 -12.42
CA LEU A 74 0.59 19.01 -12.24
C LEU A 74 0.24 18.31 -10.92
N ASP A 75 -0.88 18.69 -10.32
CA ASP A 75 -1.43 18.12 -9.09
C ASP A 75 -2.61 17.17 -9.32
N HIS A 76 -3.07 17.03 -10.57
CA HIS A 76 -4.17 16.16 -10.98
C HIS A 76 -3.99 15.65 -12.41
N LEU A 77 -4.69 14.55 -12.74
CA LEU A 77 -4.87 14.11 -14.13
C LEU A 77 -5.98 14.93 -14.79
N ASP A 78 -5.86 15.12 -16.10
CA ASP A 78 -6.96 15.70 -16.87
C ASP A 78 -8.24 14.82 -16.78
N ALA A 79 -9.40 15.46 -16.93
CA ALA A 79 -10.69 14.81 -16.75
C ALA A 79 -10.93 13.65 -17.73
N ALA A 80 -10.40 13.74 -18.96
CA ALA A 80 -10.56 12.70 -19.97
C ALA A 80 -9.74 11.45 -19.61
N THR A 81 -8.49 11.62 -19.21
CA THR A 81 -7.63 10.53 -18.75
C THR A 81 -8.22 9.86 -17.51
N LEU A 82 -8.66 10.62 -16.51
CA LEU A 82 -9.27 10.07 -15.32
C LEU A 82 -10.56 9.30 -15.61
N HIS A 83 -11.41 9.85 -16.49
CA HIS A 83 -12.63 9.18 -16.93
C HIS A 83 -12.32 7.86 -17.65
N SER A 84 -11.37 7.86 -18.59
CA SER A 84 -10.93 6.66 -19.32
C SER A 84 -10.46 5.56 -18.36
N ILE A 85 -9.61 5.90 -17.37
CA ILE A 85 -9.13 4.95 -16.35
C ILE A 85 -10.32 4.33 -15.61
N ARG A 86 -11.27 5.15 -15.14
CA ARG A 86 -12.44 4.68 -14.37
C ARG A 86 -13.36 3.77 -15.18
N VAL A 87 -13.63 4.13 -16.44
CA VAL A 87 -14.48 3.34 -17.35
C VAL A 87 -13.82 1.99 -17.64
N ARG A 88 -12.57 1.99 -18.08
CA ARG A 88 -11.81 0.76 -18.38
C ARG A 88 -11.69 -0.15 -17.15
N TYR A 89 -11.44 0.44 -15.98
CA TYR A 89 -11.42 -0.31 -14.72
C TYR A 89 -12.74 -1.03 -14.46
N GLY A 90 -13.86 -0.33 -14.57
CA GLY A 90 -15.19 -0.91 -14.38
C GLY A 90 -15.48 -2.03 -15.37
N GLN A 91 -15.14 -1.84 -16.67
CA GLN A 91 -15.31 -2.84 -17.72
C GLN A 91 -14.49 -4.11 -17.43
N LEU A 92 -13.24 -3.96 -17.01
CA LEU A 92 -12.35 -5.10 -16.69
C LEU A 92 -12.81 -5.87 -15.46
N VAL A 93 -13.28 -5.18 -14.42
CA VAL A 93 -13.88 -5.82 -13.23
C VAL A 93 -15.14 -6.58 -13.62
N ALA A 94 -16.03 -6.00 -14.45
CA ALA A 94 -17.23 -6.67 -14.94
C ALA A 94 -16.89 -7.92 -15.79
N LYS A 95 -15.88 -7.81 -16.68
CA LYS A 95 -15.35 -8.94 -17.45
C LYS A 95 -14.81 -10.05 -16.53
N GLY A 96 -14.14 -9.65 -15.44
CA GLY A 96 -13.68 -10.57 -14.41
C GLY A 96 -14.81 -11.35 -13.74
N PHE A 97 -15.87 -10.65 -13.32
CA PHE A 97 -17.05 -11.31 -12.72
C PHE A 97 -17.76 -12.25 -13.72
N ALA A 98 -17.86 -11.88 -14.99
CA ALA A 98 -18.43 -12.76 -16.01
C ALA A 98 -17.63 -14.06 -16.19
N ALA A 99 -16.29 -13.98 -16.07
CA ALA A 99 -15.40 -15.14 -16.11
C ALA A 99 -15.34 -15.94 -14.80
N ASN A 100 -15.67 -15.32 -13.67
CA ASN A 100 -15.59 -15.91 -12.34
C ASN A 100 -16.91 -15.64 -11.58
N PRO A 101 -17.99 -16.35 -11.87
CA PRO A 101 -19.25 -16.21 -11.15
C PRO A 101 -19.08 -16.58 -9.68
N GLU A 102 -20.02 -16.15 -8.84
CA GLU A 102 -19.99 -16.48 -7.40
C GLU A 102 -19.99 -18.00 -7.21
N PRO A 103 -18.95 -18.56 -6.57
CA PRO A 103 -18.85 -20.01 -6.43
C PRO A 103 -19.90 -20.56 -5.45
N ASP A 104 -20.51 -21.66 -5.81
CA ASP A 104 -21.47 -22.38 -4.97
C ASP A 104 -20.86 -22.72 -3.60
N VAL A 105 -21.65 -22.61 -2.53
CA VAL A 105 -21.22 -22.73 -1.13
C VAL A 105 -20.54 -24.09 -0.81
N GLY A 106 -20.75 -25.12 -1.62
CA GLY A 106 -20.21 -26.47 -1.42
C GLY A 106 -19.05 -26.89 -2.36
N LYS A 107 -18.77 -26.15 -3.45
CA LYS A 107 -17.84 -26.57 -4.51
C LYS A 107 -16.65 -25.59 -4.69
N ARG A 108 -16.14 -25.04 -3.63
CA ARG A 108 -15.10 -24.02 -3.73
C ARG A 108 -13.73 -24.62 -4.04
N SER A 109 -13.31 -24.60 -5.31
CA SER A 109 -11.90 -24.75 -5.61
C SER A 109 -11.11 -23.57 -5.03
N GLY A 110 -9.88 -23.83 -4.60
CA GLY A 110 -9.08 -22.80 -3.92
C GLY A 110 -8.81 -21.56 -4.77
N TYR A 111 -8.88 -21.70 -6.12
CA TYR A 111 -8.60 -20.62 -7.05
C TYR A 111 -9.84 -19.78 -7.38
N GLU A 112 -10.99 -20.40 -7.67
CA GLU A 112 -12.26 -19.69 -7.94
C GLU A 112 -12.61 -18.75 -6.78
N LYS A 113 -12.45 -19.22 -5.56
CA LYS A 113 -12.62 -18.42 -4.36
C LYS A 113 -11.65 -17.24 -4.31
N LYS A 114 -10.38 -17.43 -4.71
CA LYS A 114 -9.38 -16.35 -4.70
C LYS A 114 -9.68 -15.30 -5.78
N ALA A 115 -9.99 -15.71 -7.01
CA ALA A 115 -10.35 -14.81 -8.10
C ALA A 115 -11.61 -14.00 -7.77
N PHE A 116 -12.68 -14.65 -7.29
CA PHE A 116 -13.91 -13.98 -6.90
C PHE A 116 -13.70 -13.03 -5.71
N SER A 117 -12.94 -13.44 -4.69
CA SER A 117 -12.64 -12.58 -3.53
C SER A 117 -11.82 -11.35 -3.92
N LEU A 118 -10.88 -11.49 -4.85
CA LEU A 118 -10.12 -10.38 -5.41
C LEU A 118 -11.04 -9.42 -6.16
N LEU A 119 -11.89 -9.93 -7.06
CA LEU A 119 -12.86 -9.13 -7.81
C LEU A 119 -13.81 -8.36 -6.89
N LYS A 120 -14.37 -9.04 -5.89
CA LYS A 120 -15.25 -8.41 -4.90
C LYS A 120 -14.56 -7.25 -4.17
N ARG A 121 -13.29 -7.43 -3.78
CA ARG A 121 -12.51 -6.36 -3.13
C ARG A 121 -12.22 -5.21 -4.09
N LEU A 122 -11.82 -5.50 -5.33
CA LEU A 122 -11.55 -4.48 -6.36
C LEU A 122 -12.80 -3.68 -6.71
N ASP A 123 -13.97 -4.31 -6.75
CA ASP A 123 -15.23 -3.64 -7.02
C ASP A 123 -15.71 -2.80 -5.82
N GLN A 124 -15.81 -3.40 -4.64
CA GLN A 124 -16.32 -2.74 -3.43
C GLN A 124 -15.45 -1.56 -2.98
N HIS A 125 -14.13 -1.64 -3.21
CA HIS A 125 -13.16 -0.63 -2.78
C HIS A 125 -12.52 0.11 -3.96
N ARG A 126 -13.24 0.24 -5.07
CA ARG A 126 -12.75 0.91 -6.30
C ARG A 126 -12.16 2.29 -6.03
N ALA A 127 -12.82 3.09 -5.19
CA ALA A 127 -12.35 4.42 -4.83
C ALA A 127 -10.98 4.37 -4.13
N ASP A 128 -10.79 3.42 -3.21
CA ASP A 128 -9.54 3.27 -2.46
C ASP A 128 -8.40 2.71 -3.33
N VAL A 129 -8.72 1.83 -4.29
CA VAL A 129 -7.76 1.30 -5.27
C VAL A 129 -7.25 2.41 -6.19
N LEU A 130 -8.15 3.30 -6.64
CA LEU A 130 -7.85 4.37 -7.59
C LEU A 130 -7.56 5.72 -6.93
N ARG A 131 -7.51 5.83 -5.60
CA ARG A 131 -7.31 7.11 -4.88
C ARG A 131 -6.05 7.84 -5.31
N PHE A 132 -4.96 7.14 -5.61
CA PHE A 132 -3.71 7.72 -6.11
C PHE A 132 -3.88 8.49 -7.44
N THR A 133 -4.93 8.24 -8.21
CA THR A 133 -5.22 8.95 -9.47
C THR A 133 -5.91 10.29 -9.26
N THR A 134 -6.52 10.50 -8.09
CA THR A 134 -7.28 11.71 -7.73
C THR A 134 -6.62 12.52 -6.62
N ASN A 135 -5.73 11.90 -5.86
CA ASN A 135 -4.95 12.56 -4.81
C ASN A 135 -3.48 12.15 -4.97
N PHE A 136 -2.70 13.03 -5.56
CA PHE A 136 -1.28 12.76 -5.83
C PHE A 136 -0.40 12.68 -4.57
N ALA A 137 -0.87 13.12 -3.40
CA ALA A 137 -0.19 12.89 -2.14
C ALA A 137 -0.25 11.41 -1.71
N VAL A 138 -1.20 10.63 -2.26
CA VAL A 138 -1.35 9.20 -1.97
C VAL A 138 -0.46 8.39 -2.91
N PRO A 139 0.54 7.65 -2.41
CA PRO A 139 1.37 6.78 -3.23
C PRO A 139 0.58 5.58 -3.77
N PHE A 140 1.06 5.03 -4.88
CA PHE A 140 0.48 3.85 -5.53
C PHE A 140 0.51 2.61 -4.64
N ASP A 141 1.51 2.49 -3.77
CA ASP A 141 1.72 1.33 -2.90
C ASP A 141 2.27 1.73 -1.53
N ASN A 142 2.25 0.77 -0.59
CA ASN A 142 2.75 0.91 0.77
C ASN A 142 4.14 0.27 0.97
N ASN A 143 4.90 0.05 -0.09
CA ASN A 143 6.18 -0.67 -0.03
C ASN A 143 7.19 0.01 0.89
N GLN A 144 7.13 1.34 1.05
CA GLN A 144 8.05 2.06 1.94
C GLN A 144 7.80 1.70 3.41
N ALA A 145 6.54 1.73 3.86
CA ALA A 145 6.19 1.33 5.23
C ALA A 145 6.53 -0.16 5.48
N GLU A 146 6.28 -1.03 4.50
CA GLU A 146 6.67 -2.44 4.59
C GLU A 146 8.20 -2.61 4.73
N ARG A 147 8.99 -1.82 4.00
CA ARG A 147 10.46 -1.82 4.14
C ARG A 147 10.90 -1.34 5.51
N ASP A 148 10.24 -0.31 6.06
CA ASP A 148 10.58 0.25 7.36
C ASP A 148 10.42 -0.79 8.49
N ILE A 149 9.37 -1.61 8.44
CA ILE A 149 9.12 -2.66 9.45
C ILE A 149 9.81 -3.99 9.15
N ARG A 150 10.35 -4.17 7.93
CA ARG A 150 10.99 -5.43 7.51
C ARG A 150 12.13 -5.84 8.45
N MET A 151 12.94 -4.88 8.89
CA MET A 151 14.08 -5.18 9.77
C MET A 151 13.67 -5.72 11.14
N VAL A 152 12.51 -5.30 11.66
CA VAL A 152 11.94 -5.87 12.90
C VAL A 152 11.55 -7.33 12.67
N LYS A 153 10.87 -7.63 11.56
CA LYS A 153 10.48 -9.00 11.18
C LYS A 153 11.70 -9.88 10.89
N LEU A 154 12.72 -9.31 10.24
CA LEU A 154 13.97 -10.03 9.94
C LEU A 154 14.69 -10.42 11.22
N GLN A 155 14.81 -9.50 12.20
CA GLN A 155 15.41 -9.78 13.48
C GLN A 155 14.68 -10.91 14.24
N GLN A 156 13.34 -10.88 14.24
CA GLN A 156 12.55 -11.98 14.82
C GLN A 156 12.82 -13.33 14.13
N LYS A 157 12.95 -13.32 12.80
CA LYS A 157 13.15 -14.55 12.02
C LYS A 157 14.56 -15.13 12.14
N ILE A 158 15.60 -14.28 12.21
CA ILE A 158 17.01 -14.73 12.25
C ILE A 158 17.47 -15.02 13.67
N SER A 159 17.10 -14.18 14.64
CA SER A 159 17.57 -14.26 16.03
C SER A 159 16.50 -14.83 16.98
N GLY A 160 15.42 -15.38 16.47
CA GLY A 160 14.32 -15.96 17.23
C GLY A 160 13.40 -14.92 17.87
N SER A 161 13.90 -14.05 18.69
CA SER A 161 13.15 -12.95 19.31
C SER A 161 14.07 -11.96 20.00
N TRP A 162 13.48 -10.88 20.49
CA TRP A 162 14.17 -9.93 21.35
C TRP A 162 14.29 -10.50 22.77
N ARG A 163 15.48 -10.49 23.36
CA ARG A 163 15.68 -10.98 24.72
C ARG A 163 14.92 -10.17 25.77
N THR A 164 14.74 -8.86 25.52
CA THR A 164 14.02 -7.95 26.41
C THR A 164 13.15 -6.98 25.60
N LEU A 165 12.05 -6.54 26.19
CA LEU A 165 11.21 -5.48 25.61
C LEU A 165 11.96 -4.16 25.47
N ALA A 166 12.86 -3.84 26.41
CA ALA A 166 13.72 -2.65 26.35
C ALA A 166 14.63 -2.70 25.10
N GLY A 167 15.28 -3.85 24.84
CA GLY A 167 16.11 -4.03 23.65
C GLY A 167 15.32 -3.86 22.35
N ALA A 168 14.10 -4.39 22.29
CA ALA A 168 13.21 -4.18 21.14
C ALA A 168 12.85 -2.70 20.95
N ARG A 169 12.52 -1.99 22.02
CA ARG A 169 12.23 -0.54 21.99
C ARG A 169 13.42 0.28 21.51
N HIS A 170 14.61 0.01 22.03
CA HIS A 170 15.84 0.70 21.60
C HIS A 170 16.13 0.47 20.11
N PHE A 171 16.01 -0.77 19.65
CA PHE A 171 16.17 -1.07 18.21
C PHE A 171 15.17 -0.31 17.35
N CYS A 172 13.89 -0.33 17.72
CA CYS A 172 12.85 0.38 16.98
C CYS A 172 13.10 1.89 16.98
N ALA A 173 13.50 2.48 18.10
CA ALA A 173 13.80 3.90 18.20
C ALA A 173 14.96 4.31 17.28
N ILE A 174 16.08 3.57 17.33
CA ILE A 174 17.24 3.82 16.46
C ILE A 174 16.86 3.67 14.98
N ARG A 175 16.13 2.60 14.63
CA ARG A 175 15.69 2.38 13.26
C ARG A 175 14.73 3.46 12.76
N SER A 176 13.80 3.89 13.62
CA SER A 176 12.88 4.99 13.30
C SER A 176 13.65 6.29 13.06
N TYR A 177 14.59 6.64 13.94
CA TYR A 177 15.40 7.84 13.80
C TYR A 177 16.20 7.87 12.50
N VAL A 178 16.92 6.78 12.19
CA VAL A 178 17.68 6.65 10.94
C VAL A 178 16.76 6.67 9.70
N SER A 179 15.60 6.02 9.75
CA SER A 179 14.64 6.05 8.64
C SER A 179 14.06 7.44 8.42
N THR A 180 13.77 8.17 9.51
CA THR A 180 13.24 9.54 9.44
C THR A 180 14.27 10.50 8.84
N MET A 181 15.53 10.42 9.27
CA MET A 181 16.61 11.22 8.66
C MET A 181 16.68 11.02 7.15
N ARG A 182 16.66 9.75 6.68
CA ARG A 182 16.69 9.43 5.24
C ARG A 182 15.50 9.99 4.47
N LYS A 183 14.31 9.99 5.07
CA LYS A 183 13.09 10.54 4.45
C LYS A 183 13.13 12.07 4.31
N HIS A 184 13.98 12.71 5.08
CA HIS A 184 14.21 14.16 5.05
C HIS A 184 15.54 14.55 4.41
N ASP A 185 16.17 13.62 3.66
CA ASP A 185 17.46 13.83 2.97
C ASP A 185 18.59 14.29 3.90
N VAL A 186 18.52 13.92 5.17
CA VAL A 186 19.57 14.21 6.18
C VAL A 186 20.64 13.12 6.13
N ASP A 187 21.90 13.51 6.08
CA ASP A 187 23.01 12.57 6.17
C ASP A 187 23.00 11.85 7.53
N VAL A 188 22.89 10.51 7.48
CA VAL A 188 22.70 9.68 8.67
C VAL A 188 23.91 9.73 9.59
N LEU A 189 25.13 9.76 9.03
CA LEU A 189 26.36 9.80 9.86
C LEU A 189 26.50 11.16 10.55
N ALA A 190 26.22 12.24 9.85
CA ALA A 190 26.19 13.58 10.43
C ALA A 190 25.15 13.69 11.54
N GLY A 191 23.93 13.20 11.31
CA GLY A 191 22.86 13.20 12.32
C GLY A 191 23.17 12.33 13.52
N LEU A 192 23.80 11.16 13.35
CA LEU A 192 24.26 10.32 14.46
C LEU A 192 25.41 11.00 15.24
N ARG A 193 26.34 11.67 14.56
CA ARG A 193 27.39 12.44 15.21
C ARG A 193 26.81 13.52 16.12
N LEU A 194 25.88 14.33 15.62
CA LEU A 194 25.16 15.33 16.42
C LEU A 194 24.48 14.70 17.64
N LEU A 195 23.85 13.54 17.48
CA LEU A 195 23.22 12.82 18.58
C LEU A 195 24.23 12.45 19.68
N PHE A 196 25.43 11.96 19.32
CA PHE A 196 26.50 11.66 20.29
C PHE A 196 27.10 12.92 20.94
N GLU A 197 26.99 14.07 20.28
CA GLU A 197 27.36 15.39 20.83
C GLU A 197 26.23 16.00 21.70
N GLY A 198 25.14 15.26 21.93
CA GLY A 198 23.99 15.71 22.73
C GLY A 198 23.01 16.61 21.96
N GLN A 199 23.19 16.75 20.65
CA GLN A 199 22.33 17.54 19.77
C GLN A 199 21.41 16.59 18.99
N VAL A 200 20.10 16.61 19.30
CA VAL A 200 19.13 15.76 18.63
C VAL A 200 18.58 16.50 17.40
N TRP A 201 18.78 15.93 16.22
CA TRP A 201 18.05 16.40 15.04
C TRP A 201 16.60 15.91 15.09
N LEU A 202 15.64 16.80 14.88
CA LEU A 202 14.23 16.50 14.75
C LEU A 202 13.69 17.10 13.45
N PRO A 203 12.73 16.43 12.77
CA PRO A 203 12.09 17.01 11.59
C PRO A 203 11.28 18.26 11.98
N ALA A 204 11.18 19.23 11.07
CA ALA A 204 10.38 20.42 11.29
C ALA A 204 8.90 20.02 11.53
N GLY A 205 8.31 20.48 12.60
CA GLY A 205 6.93 20.17 13.00
C GLY A 205 6.75 18.90 13.85
N ALA A 206 7.84 18.37 14.40
CA ALA A 206 7.79 17.26 15.36
C ALA A 206 7.52 17.76 16.79
#